data_e15df6c1324f4cdfc71bf4f9eabe2a03
#
_entry.id   e15df6c1324f4cdfc71bf4f9eabe2a03
#
_cell.length_a   1.000
_cell.length_b   1.000
_cell.length_c   1.000
_cell.angle_alpha   90.00
_cell.angle_beta   90.00
_cell.angle_gamma   90.00
#
_symmetry.space_group_name_H-M   'P 1'
#
loop_
_entity.id
_entity.type
_entity.pdbx_description
1 polymer ?
#
loop_
_entity_poly.entity_id
_entity_poly.type
_entity_poly.pdbx_seq_one_letter_code
_entity_poly.pdbx_strand_id
1 'polypeptide(L)'
;MGDLRAIEYKQFEDIKYIRADSSEYWYARELADVLNYTEWRNFKKVIDKAMIACKTSGRNVFYDFVDVNKIVDAGALSKPLNDYELSRYACYLIVQNGDPRKEVIALGQTYFAIQTHRQEIADKFNQLDEDSRRLVVRGDIKQWNQMLAETARDAGVITNEEFAFFQNAGYIGLYGGLSVEDIHKMKELNIRDKILDFMGSTELIVNLFRISQTEEKLKRDNICTSSDANETHRAVGREVRAAIERVGGIMPEDLPKPEKSITQIEKEQLAELKFLAKNKPLMLDE
;
A
#
# COMPACT_ATOMS: atom_id res chain seq x y z
N MET A 1 3.10 10.64 -16.67
CA MET A 1 2.85 9.19 -16.62
C MET A 1 1.74 8.78 -15.64
N GLY A 2 1.37 9.58 -14.61
CA GLY A 2 0.29 9.27 -13.68
C GLY A 2 -1.13 9.39 -14.26
N ASP A 3 -1.37 10.35 -15.14
CA ASP A 3 -2.72 10.67 -15.63
C ASP A 3 -3.29 9.63 -16.61
N LEU A 4 -2.49 9.03 -17.47
CA LEU A 4 -2.95 8.01 -18.41
C LEU A 4 -3.48 6.73 -17.69
N ARG A 5 -2.80 6.29 -16.63
CA ARG A 5 -3.21 5.12 -15.83
C ARG A 5 -4.57 5.31 -15.14
N ALA A 6 -4.85 6.53 -14.68
CA ALA A 6 -6.12 6.86 -14.04
C ALA A 6 -7.29 6.88 -15.05
N ILE A 7 -7.03 7.32 -16.27
CA ILE A 7 -8.04 7.40 -17.35
C ILE A 7 -8.41 5.99 -17.83
N GLU A 8 -7.43 5.11 -18.08
CA GLU A 8 -7.68 3.74 -18.58
C GLU A 8 -8.37 2.86 -17.52
N TYR A 9 -7.97 2.98 -16.25
CA TYR A 9 -8.65 2.29 -15.15
C TYR A 9 -10.09 2.77 -14.99
N LYS A 10 -10.33 4.06 -15.15
CA LYS A 10 -11.67 4.64 -15.11
C LYS A 10 -12.54 4.07 -16.24
N GLN A 11 -12.02 3.99 -17.48
CA GLN A 11 -12.76 3.39 -18.61
C GLN A 11 -13.15 1.94 -18.35
N PHE A 12 -12.29 1.14 -17.71
CA PHE A 12 -12.60 -0.24 -17.34
C PHE A 12 -13.71 -0.32 -16.29
N GLU A 13 -13.68 0.53 -15.26
CA GLU A 13 -14.72 0.57 -14.22
C GLU A 13 -16.05 1.17 -14.74
N ASP A 14 -16.00 2.06 -15.72
CA ASP A 14 -17.19 2.70 -16.30
C ASP A 14 -18.08 1.72 -17.08
N ILE A 15 -17.52 0.62 -17.60
CA ILE A 15 -18.26 -0.44 -18.30
C ILE A 15 -18.62 -1.63 -17.41
N LYS A 16 -18.53 -1.46 -16.10
CA LYS A 16 -18.88 -2.47 -15.10
C LYS A 16 -20.39 -2.55 -14.87
N TYR A 17 -20.90 -3.75 -14.78
CA TYR A 17 -22.27 -4.05 -14.37
C TYR A 17 -22.30 -4.75 -13.03
N ILE A 18 -23.40 -4.61 -12.30
CA ILE A 18 -23.60 -5.21 -10.98
C ILE A 18 -24.91 -6.02 -11.02
N ARG A 19 -24.84 -7.30 -10.62
CA ARG A 19 -26.01 -8.16 -10.48
C ARG A 19 -26.76 -7.88 -9.17
N ALA A 20 -27.95 -8.46 -9.03
CA ALA A 20 -28.77 -8.34 -7.82
C ALA A 20 -28.10 -8.90 -6.54
N ASP A 21 -27.19 -9.86 -6.69
CA ASP A 21 -26.38 -10.43 -5.62
C ASP A 21 -25.09 -9.63 -5.31
N SER A 22 -24.97 -8.42 -5.87
CA SER A 22 -23.82 -7.53 -5.78
C SER A 22 -22.54 -8.04 -6.46
N SER A 23 -22.60 -9.13 -7.25
CA SER A 23 -21.46 -9.57 -8.05
C SER A 23 -21.25 -8.67 -9.26
N GLU A 24 -19.97 -8.43 -9.59
CA GLU A 24 -19.58 -7.56 -10.70
C GLU A 24 -19.36 -8.39 -11.96
N TYR A 25 -19.69 -7.81 -13.13
CA TYR A 25 -19.39 -8.41 -14.42
C TYR A 25 -19.19 -7.38 -15.52
N TRP A 26 -18.55 -7.79 -16.61
CA TRP A 26 -18.27 -7.01 -17.81
C TRP A 26 -18.72 -7.76 -19.04
N TYR A 27 -19.23 -7.05 -20.04
CA TYR A 27 -19.45 -7.65 -21.34
C TYR A 27 -18.16 -7.67 -22.16
N ALA A 28 -17.85 -8.82 -22.77
CA ALA A 28 -16.61 -9.01 -23.50
C ALA A 28 -16.48 -8.07 -24.70
N ARG A 29 -17.58 -7.71 -25.36
CA ARG A 29 -17.54 -6.76 -26.48
C ARG A 29 -17.21 -5.36 -26.05
N GLU A 30 -17.73 -4.90 -24.93
CA GLU A 30 -17.40 -3.60 -24.36
C GLU A 30 -15.95 -3.56 -23.88
N LEU A 31 -15.49 -4.66 -23.29
CA LEU A 31 -14.08 -4.80 -22.93
C LEU A 31 -13.15 -4.82 -24.14
N ALA A 32 -13.58 -5.39 -25.28
CA ALA A 32 -12.80 -5.36 -26.52
C ALA A 32 -12.50 -3.94 -26.98
N ASP A 33 -13.50 -3.05 -26.91
CA ASP A 33 -13.36 -1.64 -27.29
C ASP A 33 -12.37 -0.93 -26.36
N VAL A 34 -12.49 -1.11 -25.04
CA VAL A 34 -11.56 -0.55 -24.03
C VAL A 34 -10.13 -1.03 -24.25
N LEU A 35 -9.95 -2.30 -24.64
CA LEU A 35 -8.65 -2.90 -24.93
C LEU A 35 -8.17 -2.67 -26.37
N ASN A 36 -8.84 -1.77 -27.11
CA ASN A 36 -8.50 -1.40 -28.49
C ASN A 36 -8.49 -2.58 -29.48
N TYR A 37 -9.41 -3.54 -29.33
CA TYR A 37 -9.64 -4.62 -30.30
C TYR A 37 -10.79 -4.25 -31.23
N THR A 38 -10.49 -3.91 -32.47
CA THR A 38 -11.48 -3.58 -33.52
C THR A 38 -12.18 -4.81 -34.10
N GLU A 39 -11.48 -5.94 -34.13
CA GLU A 39 -11.97 -7.18 -34.74
C GLU A 39 -12.31 -8.23 -33.68
N TRP A 40 -13.60 -8.54 -33.53
CA TRP A 40 -14.09 -9.54 -32.59
C TRP A 40 -13.37 -10.89 -32.70
N ARG A 41 -13.08 -11.35 -33.91
CA ARG A 41 -12.36 -12.61 -34.15
C ARG A 41 -10.98 -12.63 -33.49
N ASN A 42 -10.30 -11.49 -33.47
CA ASN A 42 -8.99 -11.38 -32.82
C ASN A 42 -9.12 -11.34 -31.31
N PHE A 43 -10.11 -10.62 -30.80
CA PHE A 43 -10.39 -10.59 -29.36
C PHE A 43 -10.86 -11.95 -28.83
N LYS A 44 -11.72 -12.66 -29.59
CA LYS A 44 -12.15 -14.02 -29.23
C LYS A 44 -10.99 -14.99 -29.04
N LYS A 45 -9.91 -14.89 -29.82
CA LYS A 45 -8.70 -15.69 -29.63
C LYS A 45 -8.01 -15.40 -28.30
N VAL A 46 -8.07 -14.15 -27.81
CA VAL A 46 -7.52 -13.78 -26.51
C VAL A 46 -8.40 -14.34 -25.38
N ILE A 47 -9.72 -14.26 -25.54
CA ILE A 47 -10.67 -14.88 -24.60
C ILE A 47 -10.40 -16.39 -24.53
N ASP A 48 -10.24 -17.08 -25.65
CA ASP A 48 -9.97 -18.53 -25.69
C ASP A 48 -8.68 -18.89 -24.94
N LYS A 49 -7.61 -18.11 -25.11
CA LYS A 49 -6.37 -18.27 -24.34
C LYS A 49 -6.59 -18.07 -22.84
N ALA A 50 -7.34 -17.03 -22.47
CA ALA A 50 -7.67 -16.75 -21.07
C ALA A 50 -8.52 -17.87 -20.45
N MET A 51 -9.48 -18.43 -21.21
CA MET A 51 -10.27 -19.60 -20.78
C MET A 51 -9.39 -20.84 -20.57
N ILE A 52 -8.42 -21.08 -21.46
CA ILE A 52 -7.43 -22.16 -21.30
C ILE A 52 -6.61 -21.95 -20.04
N ALA A 53 -6.08 -20.75 -19.82
CA ALA A 53 -5.32 -20.40 -18.63
C ALA A 53 -6.15 -20.60 -17.33
N CYS A 54 -7.41 -20.16 -17.32
CA CYS A 54 -8.35 -20.36 -16.23
C CYS A 54 -8.55 -21.87 -15.94
N LYS A 55 -8.82 -22.67 -16.96
CA LYS A 55 -9.00 -24.13 -16.83
C LYS A 55 -7.74 -24.81 -16.30
N THR A 56 -6.59 -24.47 -16.84
CA THR A 56 -5.29 -25.08 -16.48
C THR A 56 -4.90 -24.74 -15.04
N SER A 57 -5.30 -23.57 -14.53
CA SER A 57 -5.10 -23.19 -13.13
C SER A 57 -6.09 -23.84 -12.13
N GLY A 58 -6.95 -24.74 -12.62
CA GLY A 58 -7.91 -25.48 -11.78
C GLY A 58 -9.19 -24.73 -11.42
N ARG A 59 -9.45 -23.56 -12.03
CA ARG A 59 -10.70 -22.82 -11.83
C ARG A 59 -11.78 -23.27 -12.81
N ASN A 60 -13.03 -23.09 -12.39
CA ASN A 60 -14.18 -23.41 -13.24
C ASN A 60 -14.44 -22.25 -14.22
N VAL A 61 -14.14 -22.49 -15.50
CA VAL A 61 -14.29 -21.51 -16.59
C VAL A 61 -15.71 -20.95 -16.68
N PHE A 62 -16.74 -21.76 -16.41
CA PHE A 62 -18.14 -21.35 -16.55
C PHE A 62 -18.62 -20.33 -15.51
N TYR A 63 -17.89 -20.15 -14.42
CA TYR A 63 -18.17 -19.07 -13.44
C TYR A 63 -17.55 -17.74 -13.85
N ASP A 64 -16.42 -17.81 -14.55
CA ASP A 64 -15.64 -16.62 -14.90
C ASP A 64 -15.95 -16.12 -16.32
N PHE A 65 -16.41 -17.00 -17.23
CA PHE A 65 -16.75 -16.72 -18.63
C PHE A 65 -18.12 -17.31 -18.95
N VAL A 66 -19.17 -16.53 -18.82
CA VAL A 66 -20.55 -16.98 -19.05
C VAL A 66 -20.96 -16.60 -20.47
N ASP A 67 -21.30 -17.60 -21.29
CA ASP A 67 -21.83 -17.37 -22.64
C ASP A 67 -23.21 -16.70 -22.56
N VAL A 68 -23.39 -15.59 -23.25
CA VAL A 68 -24.65 -14.86 -23.34
C VAL A 68 -24.95 -14.43 -24.77
N ASN A 69 -26.23 -14.32 -25.10
CA ASN A 69 -26.70 -13.79 -26.35
C ASN A 69 -27.30 -12.40 -26.13
N LYS A 70 -26.63 -11.36 -26.60
CA LYS A 70 -27.18 -10.00 -26.63
C LYS A 70 -28.09 -9.84 -27.86
N ILE A 71 -29.29 -9.37 -27.68
CA ILE A 71 -30.16 -8.99 -28.79
C ILE A 71 -29.78 -7.56 -29.18
N VAL A 72 -29.26 -7.37 -30.38
CA VAL A 72 -28.95 -6.06 -30.91
C VAL A 72 -30.00 -5.69 -31.95
N ASP A 73 -30.67 -4.55 -31.76
CA ASP A 73 -31.61 -3.99 -32.74
C ASP A 73 -30.82 -3.50 -33.96
N ALA A 74 -30.88 -4.28 -35.03
CA ALA A 74 -30.28 -3.93 -36.32
C ALA A 74 -31.37 -3.49 -37.34
N GLY A 75 -32.21 -2.52 -36.95
CA GLY A 75 -33.34 -2.04 -37.76
C GLY A 75 -34.52 -3.02 -37.76
N ALA A 76 -34.98 -3.49 -38.91
CA ALA A 76 -36.19 -4.35 -39.04
C ALA A 76 -36.04 -5.81 -38.55
N LEU A 77 -34.85 -6.24 -38.12
CA LEU A 77 -34.55 -7.60 -37.67
C LEU A 77 -33.59 -7.60 -36.48
N SER A 78 -34.08 -8.05 -35.30
CA SER A 78 -33.22 -8.32 -34.15
C SER A 78 -32.38 -9.55 -34.41
N LYS A 79 -31.06 -9.41 -34.27
CA LYS A 79 -30.12 -10.54 -34.46
C LYS A 79 -29.42 -10.89 -33.14
N PRO A 80 -29.43 -12.17 -32.72
CA PRO A 80 -28.66 -12.57 -31.56
C PRO A 80 -27.16 -12.43 -31.85
N LEU A 81 -26.48 -11.72 -30.95
CA LEU A 81 -25.04 -11.50 -31.00
C LEU A 81 -24.39 -12.22 -29.83
N ASN A 82 -23.55 -13.22 -30.11
CA ASN A 82 -22.83 -13.93 -29.05
C ASN A 82 -21.87 -12.98 -28.33
N ASP A 83 -21.94 -12.99 -27.00
CA ASP A 83 -21.06 -12.24 -26.12
C ASP A 83 -20.72 -13.10 -24.90
N TYR A 84 -19.90 -12.58 -23.98
CA TYR A 84 -19.58 -13.19 -22.71
C TYR A 84 -19.83 -12.18 -21.60
N GLU A 85 -20.42 -12.64 -20.49
CA GLU A 85 -20.30 -11.97 -19.20
C GLU A 85 -19.03 -12.50 -18.52
N LEU A 86 -18.13 -11.57 -18.19
CA LEU A 86 -16.81 -11.83 -17.66
C LEU A 86 -16.75 -11.44 -16.19
N SER A 87 -16.22 -12.29 -15.34
CA SER A 87 -15.84 -11.87 -13.99
C SER A 87 -14.63 -10.91 -14.04
N ARG A 88 -14.36 -10.20 -12.97
CA ARG A 88 -13.14 -9.37 -12.81
C ARG A 88 -11.87 -10.22 -13.06
N TYR A 89 -11.85 -11.45 -12.56
CA TYR A 89 -10.73 -12.38 -12.78
C TYR A 89 -10.57 -12.74 -14.27
N ALA A 90 -11.68 -13.00 -14.98
CA ALA A 90 -11.64 -13.25 -16.42
C ALA A 90 -11.07 -12.06 -17.19
N CYS A 91 -11.48 -10.83 -16.85
CA CYS A 91 -10.93 -9.61 -17.44
C CYS A 91 -9.41 -9.51 -17.23
N TYR A 92 -8.93 -9.84 -16.03
CA TYR A 92 -7.49 -9.87 -15.74
C TYR A 92 -6.73 -10.90 -16.58
N LEU A 93 -7.27 -12.11 -16.70
CA LEU A 93 -6.67 -13.13 -17.57
C LEU A 93 -6.65 -12.72 -19.04
N ILE A 94 -7.69 -12.03 -19.52
CA ILE A 94 -7.75 -11.51 -20.90
C ILE A 94 -6.62 -10.49 -21.11
N VAL A 95 -6.41 -9.54 -20.20
CA VAL A 95 -5.31 -8.56 -20.31
C VAL A 95 -3.95 -9.26 -20.28
N GLN A 96 -3.75 -10.25 -19.40
CA GLN A 96 -2.48 -11.00 -19.32
C GLN A 96 -2.17 -11.80 -20.61
N ASN A 97 -3.20 -12.28 -21.32
CA ASN A 97 -3.07 -13.02 -22.57
C ASN A 97 -3.20 -12.15 -23.83
N GLY A 98 -3.38 -10.84 -23.66
CA GLY A 98 -3.51 -9.86 -24.72
C GLY A 98 -2.22 -9.59 -25.49
N ASP A 99 -2.32 -8.89 -26.61
CA ASP A 99 -1.17 -8.52 -27.45
C ASP A 99 -0.40 -7.34 -26.81
N PRO A 100 0.83 -7.53 -26.31
CA PRO A 100 1.60 -6.49 -25.63
C PRO A 100 2.03 -5.32 -26.52
N ARG A 101 1.88 -5.44 -27.85
CA ARG A 101 2.08 -4.32 -28.78
C ARG A 101 1.00 -3.26 -28.67
N LYS A 102 -0.13 -3.56 -28.06
CA LYS A 102 -1.16 -2.59 -27.70
C LYS A 102 -0.79 -1.93 -26.37
N GLU A 103 -0.70 -0.61 -26.38
CA GLU A 103 -0.27 0.16 -25.21
C GLU A 103 -1.13 -0.13 -23.96
N VAL A 104 -2.46 -0.17 -24.09
CA VAL A 104 -3.38 -0.48 -23.00
C VAL A 104 -3.12 -1.88 -22.39
N ILE A 105 -2.77 -2.86 -23.21
CA ILE A 105 -2.41 -4.21 -22.75
C ILE A 105 -1.06 -4.19 -22.02
N ALA A 106 -0.04 -3.54 -22.60
CA ALA A 106 1.28 -3.43 -21.98
C ALA A 106 1.20 -2.72 -20.60
N LEU A 107 0.42 -1.65 -20.49
CA LEU A 107 0.18 -0.93 -19.24
C LEU A 107 -0.55 -1.81 -18.21
N GLY A 108 -1.58 -2.56 -18.65
CA GLY A 108 -2.28 -3.52 -17.79
C GLY A 108 -1.37 -4.63 -17.25
N GLN A 109 -0.52 -5.22 -18.11
CA GLN A 109 0.45 -6.24 -17.70
C GLN A 109 1.48 -5.67 -16.70
N THR A 110 1.97 -4.46 -16.95
CA THR A 110 2.87 -3.76 -16.02
C THR A 110 2.19 -3.48 -14.68
N TYR A 111 0.92 -3.07 -14.70
CA TYR A 111 0.14 -2.88 -13.47
C TYR A 111 0.08 -4.17 -12.65
N PHE A 112 -0.24 -5.32 -13.27
CA PHE A 112 -0.29 -6.60 -12.56
C PHE A 112 1.06 -7.01 -11.98
N ALA A 113 2.16 -6.82 -12.71
CA ALA A 113 3.50 -7.10 -12.20
C ALA A 113 3.81 -6.26 -10.94
N ILE A 114 3.47 -4.96 -10.96
CA ILE A 114 3.66 -4.07 -9.81
C ILE A 114 2.77 -4.49 -8.63
N GLN A 115 1.49 -4.81 -8.85
CA GLN A 115 0.58 -5.20 -7.77
C GLN A 115 0.97 -6.55 -7.16
N THR A 116 1.39 -7.52 -7.98
CA THR A 116 1.89 -8.82 -7.49
C THR A 116 3.11 -8.60 -6.59
N HIS A 117 4.08 -7.78 -7.04
CA HIS A 117 5.25 -7.48 -6.24
C HIS A 117 4.92 -6.78 -4.91
N ARG A 118 3.98 -5.83 -4.94
CA ARG A 118 3.48 -5.18 -3.71
C ARG A 118 2.84 -6.18 -2.75
N GLN A 119 2.06 -7.12 -3.28
CA GLN A 119 1.44 -8.16 -2.47
C GLN A 119 2.49 -9.10 -1.86
N GLU A 120 3.51 -9.49 -2.63
CA GLU A 120 4.63 -10.30 -2.12
C GLU A 120 5.37 -9.60 -0.97
N ILE A 121 5.59 -8.27 -1.08
CA ILE A 121 6.20 -7.49 0.02
C ILE A 121 5.29 -7.48 1.25
N ALA A 122 3.98 -7.25 1.07
CA ALA A 122 3.02 -7.26 2.16
C ALA A 122 2.95 -8.64 2.84
N ASP A 123 2.92 -9.72 2.05
CA ASP A 123 2.89 -11.09 2.56
C ASP A 123 4.18 -11.44 3.35
N LYS A 124 5.34 -11.01 2.84
CA LYS A 124 6.61 -11.14 3.57
C LYS A 124 6.58 -10.40 4.91
N PHE A 125 6.09 -9.15 4.92
CA PHE A 125 5.95 -8.38 6.16
C PHE A 125 5.01 -9.07 7.16
N ASN A 126 3.88 -9.60 6.69
CA ASN A 126 2.91 -10.31 7.53
C ASN A 126 3.47 -11.63 8.11
N GLN A 127 4.44 -12.26 7.45
CA GLN A 127 5.11 -13.46 7.93
C GLN A 127 6.20 -13.19 8.96
N LEU A 128 6.67 -11.94 9.08
CA LEU A 128 7.66 -11.57 10.09
C LEU A 128 7.07 -11.67 11.50
N ASP A 129 7.92 -12.07 12.47
CA ASP A 129 7.61 -11.92 13.89
C ASP A 129 7.57 -10.42 14.29
N GLU A 130 7.06 -10.14 15.48
CA GLU A 130 6.88 -8.76 15.96
C GLU A 130 8.21 -7.98 16.01
N ASP A 131 9.28 -8.61 16.49
CA ASP A 131 10.59 -7.97 16.61
C ASP A 131 11.17 -7.61 15.23
N SER A 132 11.04 -8.51 14.26
CA SER A 132 11.44 -8.25 12.85
C SER A 132 10.61 -7.16 12.21
N ARG A 133 9.28 -7.11 12.43
CA ARG A 133 8.42 -6.00 11.97
C ARG A 133 8.86 -4.67 12.54
N ARG A 134 9.16 -4.63 13.83
CA ARG A 134 9.64 -3.42 14.52
C ARG A 134 10.94 -2.91 13.93
N LEU A 135 11.88 -3.79 13.61
CA LEU A 135 13.14 -3.42 12.97
C LEU A 135 12.93 -2.79 11.59
N VAL A 136 12.09 -3.40 10.75
CA VAL A 136 11.77 -2.89 9.41
C VAL A 136 11.16 -1.50 9.51
N VAL A 137 10.06 -1.36 10.28
CA VAL A 137 9.36 -0.07 10.40
C VAL A 137 10.25 1.01 11.04
N ARG A 138 11.10 0.63 11.99
CA ARG A 138 12.05 1.57 12.62
C ARG A 138 13.10 2.08 11.64
N GLY A 139 13.53 1.23 10.70
CA GLY A 139 14.41 1.62 9.60
C GLY A 139 13.75 2.68 8.71
N ASP A 140 12.51 2.46 8.31
CA ASP A 140 11.72 3.41 7.52
C ASP A 140 11.52 4.74 8.25
N ILE A 141 11.16 4.69 9.55
CA ILE A 141 11.01 5.91 10.38
C ILE A 141 12.31 6.71 10.40
N LYS A 142 13.47 6.06 10.45
CA LYS A 142 14.76 6.77 10.45
C LYS A 142 14.95 7.58 9.17
N GLN A 143 14.63 7.02 8.01
CA GLN A 143 14.72 7.69 6.71
C GLN A 143 13.71 8.84 6.63
N TRP A 144 12.45 8.59 6.98
CA TRP A 144 11.41 9.61 6.94
C TRP A 144 11.64 10.75 7.93
N ASN A 145 12.21 10.48 9.10
CA ASN A 145 12.59 11.53 10.05
C ASN A 145 13.72 12.43 9.51
N GLN A 146 14.64 11.89 8.70
CA GLN A 146 15.64 12.71 8.01
C GLN A 146 14.98 13.65 7.01
N MET A 147 14.09 13.12 6.15
CA MET A 147 13.34 13.92 5.17
C MET A 147 12.47 14.97 5.86
N LEU A 148 11.75 14.59 6.93
CA LEU A 148 10.94 15.53 7.71
C LEU A 148 11.79 16.62 8.35
N ALA A 149 12.99 16.30 8.87
CA ALA A 149 13.88 17.28 9.45
C ALA A 149 14.42 18.29 8.42
N GLU A 150 14.71 17.85 7.21
CA GLU A 150 15.10 18.73 6.10
C GLU A 150 13.93 19.66 5.73
N THR A 151 12.74 19.12 5.53
CA THR A 151 11.54 19.90 5.20
C THR A 151 11.15 20.86 6.34
N ALA A 152 11.27 20.45 7.60
CA ALA A 152 11.02 21.32 8.74
C ALA A 152 12.03 22.47 8.82
N ARG A 153 13.29 22.22 8.41
CA ARG A 153 14.31 23.26 8.32
C ARG A 153 13.97 24.31 7.27
N ASP A 154 13.48 23.87 6.11
CA ASP A 154 12.99 24.76 5.06
C ASP A 154 11.75 25.54 5.51
N ALA A 155 10.95 24.96 6.41
CA ALA A 155 9.82 25.60 7.06
C ALA A 155 10.18 26.48 8.28
N GLY A 156 11.47 26.80 8.47
CA GLY A 156 11.92 27.75 9.51
C GLY A 156 12.19 27.14 10.89
N VAL A 157 12.25 25.81 11.04
CA VAL A 157 12.67 25.11 12.25
C VAL A 157 14.19 24.96 12.22
N ILE A 158 14.95 25.79 12.92
CA ILE A 158 16.41 25.91 12.74
C ILE A 158 17.22 25.37 13.92
N THR A 159 16.81 25.71 15.15
CA THR A 159 17.55 25.33 16.35
C THR A 159 17.18 23.93 16.85
N ASN A 160 18.07 23.32 17.63
CA ASN A 160 17.78 22.03 18.27
C ASN A 160 16.54 22.09 19.20
N GLU A 161 16.32 23.21 19.85
CA GLU A 161 15.17 23.45 20.71
C GLU A 161 13.88 23.51 19.88
N GLU A 162 13.91 24.23 18.76
CA GLU A 162 12.76 24.28 17.84
C GLU A 162 12.45 22.89 17.24
N PHE A 163 13.47 22.10 16.91
CA PHE A 163 13.28 20.71 16.48
C PHE A 163 12.66 19.84 17.59
N ALA A 164 13.06 20.03 18.84
CA ALA A 164 12.46 19.33 19.98
C ALA A 164 10.98 19.70 20.14
N PHE A 165 10.61 20.99 20.03
CA PHE A 165 9.24 21.46 20.05
C PHE A 165 8.43 20.92 18.87
N PHE A 166 9.02 20.93 17.67
CA PHE A 166 8.40 20.39 16.47
C PHE A 166 8.08 18.91 16.61
N GLN A 167 9.04 18.11 17.07
CA GLN A 167 8.80 16.67 17.31
C GLN A 167 7.76 16.44 18.39
N ASN A 168 7.82 17.19 19.49
CA ASN A 168 6.85 17.09 20.57
C ASN A 168 5.43 17.46 20.12
N ALA A 169 5.27 18.46 19.24
CA ALA A 169 3.98 18.84 18.68
C ALA A 169 3.28 17.66 17.97
N GLY A 170 4.05 16.86 17.21
CA GLY A 170 3.53 15.66 16.56
C GLY A 170 3.08 14.59 17.55
N TYR A 171 3.82 14.37 18.63
CA TYR A 171 3.39 13.44 19.70
C TYR A 171 2.14 13.95 20.41
N ILE A 172 2.09 15.22 20.80
CA ILE A 172 0.91 15.83 21.43
C ILE A 172 -0.35 15.63 20.56
N GLY A 173 -0.23 15.80 19.25
CA GLY A 173 -1.35 15.58 18.34
C GLY A 173 -1.80 14.12 18.30
N LEU A 174 -0.88 13.18 18.18
CA LEU A 174 -1.18 11.75 18.01
C LEU A 174 -1.63 11.07 19.32
N TYR A 175 -1.02 11.45 20.44
CA TYR A 175 -1.25 10.82 21.76
C TYR A 175 -2.24 11.60 22.64
N GLY A 176 -3.21 12.28 22.02
CA GLY A 176 -4.31 12.90 22.76
C GLY A 176 -3.90 13.99 23.76
N GLY A 177 -2.81 14.71 23.49
CA GLY A 177 -2.29 15.77 24.33
C GLY A 177 -1.05 15.38 25.15
N LEU A 178 -0.65 14.12 25.16
CA LEU A 178 0.54 13.67 25.88
C LEU A 178 1.82 14.18 25.19
N SER A 179 2.70 14.78 25.96
CA SER A 179 4.02 15.19 25.53
C SER A 179 4.99 14.01 25.48
N VAL A 180 6.17 14.21 24.89
CA VAL A 180 7.29 13.25 24.93
C VAL A 180 7.59 12.83 26.37
N GLU A 181 7.60 13.76 27.32
CA GLU A 181 7.86 13.47 28.74
C GLU A 181 6.75 12.62 29.37
N ASP A 182 5.49 12.88 29.02
CA ASP A 182 4.36 12.10 29.52
C ASP A 182 4.39 10.67 28.98
N ILE A 183 4.75 10.48 27.70
CA ILE A 183 4.93 9.17 27.08
C ILE A 183 6.10 8.41 27.75
N HIS A 184 7.21 9.09 28.06
CA HIS A 184 8.32 8.50 28.80
C HIS A 184 7.86 7.96 30.17
N LYS A 185 7.11 8.77 30.92
CA LYS A 185 6.57 8.36 32.23
C LYS A 185 5.58 7.21 32.11
N MET A 186 4.67 7.29 31.15
CA MET A 186 3.65 6.27 30.94
C MET A 186 4.26 4.90 30.56
N LYS A 187 5.30 4.91 29.71
CA LYS A 187 6.01 3.69 29.29
C LYS A 187 7.11 3.27 30.27
N GLU A 188 7.27 3.96 31.40
CA GLU A 188 8.33 3.70 32.40
C GLU A 188 9.73 3.63 31.75
N LEU A 189 10.07 4.64 30.95
CA LEU A 189 11.33 4.75 30.23
C LEU A 189 12.33 5.63 30.99
N ASN A 190 13.63 5.33 30.83
CA ASN A 190 14.67 6.23 31.31
C ASN A 190 14.77 7.46 30.41
N ILE A 191 15.24 8.59 30.94
CA ILE A 191 15.37 9.86 30.21
C ILE A 191 16.21 9.74 28.94
N ARG A 192 17.15 8.78 28.87
CA ARG A 192 18.01 8.53 27.71
C ARG A 192 17.42 7.59 26.67
N ASP A 193 16.34 6.92 27.00
CA ASP A 193 15.70 5.95 26.12
C ASP A 193 14.98 6.67 24.98
N LYS A 194 15.11 6.13 23.77
CA LYS A 194 14.40 6.65 22.63
C LYS A 194 12.99 6.04 22.60
N ILE A 195 11.96 6.84 22.69
CA ILE A 195 10.55 6.40 22.75
C ILE A 195 10.23 5.39 21.63
N LEU A 196 10.66 5.68 20.38
CA LEU A 196 10.42 4.82 19.23
C LEU A 196 11.03 3.41 19.37
N ASP A 197 12.07 3.27 20.19
CA ASP A 197 12.71 1.95 20.40
C ASP A 197 11.88 1.04 21.33
N PHE A 198 10.88 1.60 22.02
CA PHE A 198 9.97 0.91 22.94
C PHE A 198 8.51 0.92 22.46
N MET A 199 8.32 1.03 21.16
CA MET A 199 7.01 0.94 20.50
C MET A 199 6.87 -0.42 19.79
N GLY A 200 5.66 -0.96 19.81
CA GLY A 200 5.28 -2.11 18.99
C GLY A 200 5.18 -1.74 17.50
N SER A 201 5.14 -2.73 16.62
CA SER A 201 5.09 -2.50 15.18
C SER A 201 3.89 -1.64 14.75
N THR A 202 2.71 -1.87 15.32
CA THR A 202 1.50 -1.07 15.07
C THR A 202 1.70 0.38 15.46
N GLU A 203 2.25 0.65 16.64
CA GLU A 203 2.52 2.01 17.12
C GLU A 203 3.56 2.73 16.26
N LEU A 204 4.59 1.99 15.80
CA LEU A 204 5.59 2.51 14.88
C LEU A 204 4.99 2.85 13.52
N ILE A 205 4.10 2.02 12.96
CA ILE A 205 3.41 2.28 11.68
C ILE A 205 2.58 3.56 11.75
N VAL A 206 1.85 3.76 12.84
CA VAL A 206 1.06 4.98 13.06
C VAL A 206 1.96 6.22 13.12
N ASN A 207 3.10 6.13 13.81
CA ASN A 207 4.09 7.21 13.86
C ASN A 207 4.73 7.45 12.49
N LEU A 208 5.05 6.41 11.72
CA LEU A 208 5.58 6.52 10.37
C LEU A 208 4.59 7.28 9.46
N PHE A 209 3.32 6.93 9.52
CA PHE A 209 2.27 7.61 8.76
C PHE A 209 2.15 9.09 9.14
N ARG A 210 2.14 9.43 10.44
CA ARG A 210 2.15 10.81 10.91
C ARG A 210 3.36 11.58 10.35
N ILE A 211 4.56 11.00 10.41
CA ILE A 211 5.81 11.63 9.96
C ILE A 211 5.74 11.90 8.45
N SER A 212 5.35 10.89 7.65
CA SER A 212 5.28 11.02 6.19
C SER A 212 4.23 12.06 5.75
N GLN A 213 3.04 12.04 6.38
CA GLN A 213 1.98 13.01 6.05
C GLN A 213 2.32 14.44 6.49
N THR A 214 3.08 14.61 7.57
CA THR A 214 3.55 15.93 7.99
C THR A 214 4.54 16.48 6.98
N GLU A 215 5.51 15.67 6.53
CA GLU A 215 6.51 16.05 5.55
C GLU A 215 5.85 16.50 4.24
N GLU A 216 4.90 15.70 3.73
CA GLU A 216 4.15 16.01 2.51
C GLU A 216 3.34 17.30 2.66
N LYS A 217 2.67 17.48 3.80
CA LYS A 217 1.83 18.67 4.05
C LYS A 217 2.66 19.93 4.18
N LEU A 218 3.81 19.91 4.86
CA LEU A 218 4.71 21.06 4.96
C LEU A 218 5.15 21.56 3.57
N LYS A 219 5.50 20.63 2.67
CA LYS A 219 5.87 20.96 1.29
C LYS A 219 4.71 21.49 0.47
N ARG A 220 3.58 20.77 0.49
CA ARG A 220 2.42 21.12 -0.33
C ARG A 220 1.86 22.47 0.03
N ASP A 221 1.76 22.78 1.32
CA ASP A 221 1.14 24.00 1.82
C ASP A 221 2.17 25.17 1.91
N ASN A 222 3.43 24.94 1.48
CA ASN A 222 4.54 25.91 1.50
C ASN A 222 4.69 26.59 2.88
N ILE A 223 4.72 25.81 3.95
CA ILE A 223 4.88 26.34 5.31
C ILE A 223 6.28 26.92 5.48
N CYS A 224 6.37 28.15 6.01
CA CYS A 224 7.61 28.93 6.09
C CYS A 224 7.96 29.42 7.50
N THR A 225 7.16 29.09 8.52
CA THR A 225 7.44 29.51 9.90
C THR A 225 7.46 28.31 10.85
N SER A 226 8.34 28.34 11.85
CA SER A 226 8.44 27.31 12.88
C SER A 226 7.12 27.10 13.64
N SER A 227 6.37 28.19 13.89
CA SER A 227 5.06 28.12 14.55
C SER A 227 4.03 27.33 13.71
N ASP A 228 3.94 27.63 12.42
CA ASP A 228 3.01 26.97 11.52
C ASP A 228 3.43 25.51 11.27
N ALA A 229 4.74 25.23 11.22
CA ALA A 229 5.26 23.88 11.14
C ALA A 229 4.85 23.04 12.36
N ASN A 230 4.97 23.60 13.57
CA ASN A 230 4.55 22.95 14.81
C ASN A 230 3.05 22.65 14.81
N GLU A 231 2.22 23.63 14.44
CA GLU A 231 0.76 23.41 14.40
C GLU A 231 0.37 22.43 13.28
N THR A 232 1.04 22.46 12.13
CA THR A 232 0.84 21.48 11.06
C THR A 232 1.15 20.06 11.55
N HIS A 233 2.30 19.85 12.23
CA HIS A 233 2.66 18.54 12.77
C HIS A 233 1.66 18.06 13.83
N ARG A 234 1.20 18.96 14.71
CA ARG A 234 0.16 18.67 15.71
C ARG A 234 -1.17 18.32 15.04
N ALA A 235 -1.59 19.10 14.04
CA ALA A 235 -2.84 18.87 13.32
C ALA A 235 -2.83 17.52 12.60
N VAL A 236 -1.76 17.18 11.89
CA VAL A 236 -1.62 15.85 11.24
C VAL A 236 -1.70 14.74 12.30
N GLY A 237 -1.05 14.90 13.45
CA GLY A 237 -1.16 13.93 14.55
C GLY A 237 -2.61 13.73 15.00
N ARG A 238 -3.39 14.82 15.18
CA ARG A 238 -4.82 14.76 15.53
C ARG A 238 -5.67 14.03 14.48
N GLU A 239 -5.41 14.30 13.19
CA GLU A 239 -6.15 13.64 12.10
C GLU A 239 -5.86 12.13 12.04
N VAL A 240 -4.60 11.73 12.24
CA VAL A 240 -4.23 10.31 12.32
C VAL A 240 -4.92 9.66 13.51
N ARG A 241 -4.93 10.30 14.69
CA ARG A 241 -5.65 9.83 15.87
C ARG A 241 -7.15 9.68 15.61
N ALA A 242 -7.79 10.70 15.04
CA ALA A 242 -9.21 10.67 14.69
C ALA A 242 -9.55 9.55 13.69
N ALA A 243 -8.63 9.23 12.76
CA ALA A 243 -8.80 8.10 11.85
C ALA A 243 -8.77 6.75 12.58
N ILE A 244 -7.87 6.57 13.56
CA ILE A 244 -7.81 5.35 14.39
C ILE A 244 -9.11 5.19 15.19
N GLU A 245 -9.58 6.26 15.83
CA GLU A 245 -10.81 6.27 16.61
C GLU A 245 -12.03 5.89 15.74
N ARG A 246 -12.12 6.47 14.54
CA ARG A 246 -13.23 6.23 13.60
C ARG A 246 -13.33 4.79 13.13
N VAL A 247 -12.21 4.08 13.00
CA VAL A 247 -12.20 2.65 12.64
C VAL A 247 -12.28 1.72 13.86
N GLY A 248 -12.39 2.28 15.08
CA GLY A 248 -12.45 1.51 16.32
C GLY A 248 -11.12 0.86 16.72
N GLY A 249 -10.00 1.45 16.30
CA GLY A 249 -8.65 0.97 16.62
C GLY A 249 -8.25 1.31 18.07
N ILE A 250 -7.22 0.61 18.57
CA ILE A 250 -6.61 0.89 19.87
C ILE A 250 -5.76 2.15 19.76
N MET A 251 -5.90 3.07 20.73
CA MET A 251 -5.12 4.30 20.75
C MET A 251 -3.64 4.02 20.98
N PRO A 252 -2.73 4.83 20.42
CA PRO A 252 -1.29 4.62 20.55
C PRO A 252 -0.78 4.49 21.98
N GLU A 253 -1.35 5.26 22.90
CA GLU A 253 -1.03 5.22 24.34
C GLU A 253 -1.46 3.92 25.04
N ASP A 254 -2.49 3.26 24.52
CA ASP A 254 -3.06 2.02 25.09
C ASP A 254 -2.39 0.77 24.52
N LEU A 255 -1.52 0.92 23.51
CA LEU A 255 -0.79 -0.21 22.92
C LEU A 255 0.30 -0.73 23.88
N PRO A 256 0.50 -2.07 23.94
CA PRO A 256 1.44 -2.66 24.88
C PRO A 256 2.88 -2.24 24.59
N LYS A 257 3.65 -2.00 25.68
CA LYS A 257 5.10 -1.80 25.58
C LYS A 257 5.78 -3.15 25.29
N PRO A 258 6.65 -3.25 24.28
CA PRO A 258 7.46 -4.44 24.03
C PRO A 258 8.46 -4.71 25.16
N GLU A 259 8.77 -5.97 25.40
CA GLU A 259 9.73 -6.37 26.43
C GLU A 259 11.17 -5.94 26.12
N LYS A 260 11.56 -6.00 24.83
CA LYS A 260 12.89 -5.63 24.36
C LYS A 260 12.87 -4.30 23.61
N SER A 261 13.88 -3.48 23.81
CA SER A 261 14.10 -2.31 22.94
C SER A 261 14.63 -2.75 21.57
N ILE A 262 14.42 -1.92 20.54
CA ILE A 262 14.99 -2.16 19.20
C ILE A 262 16.51 -2.27 19.25
N THR A 263 17.17 -1.42 20.05
CA THR A 263 18.62 -1.50 20.24
C THR A 263 19.08 -2.86 20.84
N GLN A 264 18.27 -3.49 21.70
CA GLN A 264 18.57 -4.83 22.22
C GLN A 264 18.41 -5.88 21.13
N ILE A 265 17.34 -5.83 20.34
CA ILE A 265 17.10 -6.75 19.23
C ILE A 265 18.22 -6.66 18.20
N GLU A 266 18.64 -5.46 17.81
CA GLU A 266 19.76 -5.24 16.88
C GLU A 266 21.07 -5.87 17.40
N LYS A 267 21.36 -5.74 18.70
CA LYS A 267 22.54 -6.34 19.34
C LYS A 267 22.48 -7.87 19.33
N GLU A 268 21.32 -8.45 19.64
CA GLU A 268 21.11 -9.89 19.64
C GLU A 268 21.30 -10.46 18.23
N GLN A 269 20.67 -9.86 17.22
CA GLN A 269 20.82 -10.28 15.83
C GLN A 269 22.27 -10.16 15.33
N LEU A 270 22.97 -9.07 15.68
CA LEU A 270 24.36 -8.90 15.31
C LEU A 270 25.27 -9.95 15.99
N ALA A 271 24.98 -10.31 17.24
CA ALA A 271 25.71 -11.35 17.96
C ALA A 271 25.50 -12.74 17.32
N GLU A 272 24.26 -13.04 16.93
CA GLU A 272 23.91 -14.28 16.21
C GLU A 272 24.62 -14.36 14.86
N LEU A 273 24.59 -13.30 14.07
CA LEU A 273 25.29 -13.23 12.78
C LEU A 273 26.80 -13.45 12.94
N LYS A 274 27.42 -12.85 13.97
CA LYS A 274 28.85 -13.05 14.27
C LYS A 274 29.16 -14.49 14.69
N PHE A 275 28.25 -15.10 15.44
CA PHE A 275 28.38 -16.51 15.83
C PHE A 275 28.28 -17.45 14.62
N LEU A 276 27.30 -17.25 13.75
CA LEU A 276 27.12 -18.00 12.51
C LEU A 276 28.32 -17.83 11.56
N ALA A 277 28.82 -16.60 11.41
CA ALA A 277 30.00 -16.32 10.58
C ALA A 277 31.27 -17.04 11.10
N LYS A 278 31.44 -17.16 12.42
CA LYS A 278 32.56 -17.87 13.05
C LYS A 278 32.50 -19.40 12.88
N ASN A 279 31.26 -19.93 12.83
CA ASN A 279 31.01 -21.37 12.77
C ASN A 279 30.66 -21.87 11.37
N LYS A 280 30.82 -21.02 10.33
CA LYS A 280 30.60 -21.43 8.94
C LYS A 280 31.69 -22.43 8.57
N PRO A 281 31.39 -23.70 8.20
CA PRO A 281 32.39 -24.62 7.72
C PRO A 281 33.08 -24.00 6.49
N LEU A 282 34.40 -24.04 6.45
CA LEU A 282 35.20 -23.71 5.28
C LEU A 282 34.67 -24.60 4.14
N MET A 283 33.94 -24.04 3.20
CA MET A 283 33.73 -24.71 1.93
C MET A 283 35.12 -24.75 1.27
N LEU A 284 35.74 -25.89 1.31
CA LEU A 284 36.91 -26.17 0.45
C LEU A 284 36.37 -26.17 -0.98
N ASP A 285 36.86 -25.22 -1.78
CA ASP A 285 36.67 -25.25 -3.21
C ASP A 285 37.30 -26.52 -3.77
N GLU A 286 36.45 -27.42 -4.32
CA GLU A 286 36.85 -28.49 -5.21
C GLU A 286 36.77 -28.04 -6.66
#